data_c02c472e270caabadb28cf3abd3227c5
#
_entry.id   c02c472e270caabadb28cf3abd3227c5
#
_cell.length_a   1.000
_cell.length_b   1.000
_cell.length_c   1.000
_cell.angle_alpha   90.00
_cell.angle_beta   90.00
_cell.angle_gamma   90.00
#
_symmetry.space_group_name_H-M   'P 1'
#
loop_
_entity.id
_entity.type
_entity.pdbx_description
1 polymer ?
#
loop_
_entity_poly.entity_id
_entity_poly.type
_entity_poly.pdbx_seq_one_letter_code
_entity_poly.pdbx_strand_id
1 'polypeptide(L)'
;MELSRHPGRERKTTWKEFLTQHWDLIVAADFFTIEAWTRRGLQRFVILFFMELSTRKVEIAGIASSPSGLWMNQVGRNLTDAVDGLLNGKRYLIHDRDPLFTAEFLRMLAEAGVASVKLPPRSPNLNAYAERFVRTIKESCLERMILFGESAVRKAAAEFMAHYHCPYQ
;
A
#
# COMPACT_ATOMS: atom_id res chain seq x y z
N MET A 1 34.54 34.46 -30.50
CA MET A 1 33.09 34.68 -30.32
C MET A 1 32.50 33.40 -29.70
N GLU A 2 32.41 33.38 -28.42
CA GLU A 2 32.12 32.18 -27.61
C GLU A 2 30.63 32.17 -27.30
N LEU A 3 29.91 31.23 -27.91
CA LEU A 3 28.48 31.03 -27.65
C LEU A 3 28.31 30.27 -26.35
N SER A 4 28.05 30.98 -25.29
CA SER A 4 27.63 30.46 -23.99
C SER A 4 26.37 29.64 -24.16
N ARG A 5 26.49 28.30 -24.13
CA ARG A 5 25.35 27.38 -24.00
C ARG A 5 24.80 27.50 -22.59
N HIS A 6 23.66 28.10 -22.45
CA HIS A 6 22.86 28.04 -21.22
C HIS A 6 22.51 26.57 -20.94
N PRO A 7 22.75 26.03 -19.74
CA PRO A 7 22.30 24.69 -19.38
C PRO A 7 20.77 24.71 -19.39
N GLY A 8 20.20 23.85 -20.23
CA GLY A 8 18.77 23.67 -20.34
C GLY A 8 18.16 23.42 -18.97
N ARG A 9 17.18 24.24 -18.60
CA ARG A 9 16.35 24.09 -17.43
C ARG A 9 15.70 22.71 -17.49
N GLU A 10 16.19 21.75 -16.70
CA GLU A 10 15.57 20.44 -16.57
C GLU A 10 14.09 20.66 -16.23
N ARG A 11 13.20 20.26 -17.13
CA ARG A 11 11.76 20.29 -16.89
C ARG A 11 11.50 19.34 -15.74
N LYS A 12 11.23 19.85 -14.56
CA LYS A 12 10.74 19.06 -13.43
C LYS A 12 9.44 18.43 -13.86
N THR A 13 9.45 17.12 -14.09
CA THR A 13 8.26 16.34 -14.39
C THR A 13 7.21 16.60 -13.31
N THR A 14 6.02 16.99 -13.71
CA THR A 14 4.94 17.20 -12.75
C THR A 14 4.49 15.86 -12.19
N TRP A 15 3.92 15.85 -11.00
CA TRP A 15 3.37 14.64 -10.39
C TRP A 15 2.35 13.93 -11.30
N LYS A 16 1.51 14.70 -11.97
CA LYS A 16 0.53 14.17 -12.93
C LYS A 16 1.22 13.47 -14.11
N GLU A 17 2.24 14.06 -14.67
CA GLU A 17 3.03 13.44 -15.76
C GLU A 17 3.72 12.17 -15.29
N PHE A 18 4.31 12.17 -14.10
CA PHE A 18 4.91 10.98 -13.50
C PHE A 18 3.91 9.84 -13.37
N LEU A 19 2.73 10.08 -12.79
CA LEU A 19 1.68 9.09 -12.67
C LEU A 19 1.23 8.55 -14.02
N THR A 20 1.00 9.44 -14.99
CA THR A 20 0.53 9.05 -16.34
C THR A 20 1.55 8.16 -17.05
N GLN A 21 2.84 8.48 -16.95
CA GLN A 21 3.90 7.75 -17.62
C GLN A 21 4.20 6.37 -17.00
N HIS A 22 3.93 6.20 -15.69
CA HIS A 22 4.33 5.01 -14.94
C HIS A 22 3.14 4.25 -14.34
N TRP A 23 1.92 4.54 -14.80
CA TRP A 23 0.68 4.06 -14.19
C TRP A 23 0.65 2.56 -13.96
N ASP A 24 1.11 1.75 -14.91
CA ASP A 24 1.15 0.29 -14.82
C ASP A 24 2.25 -0.25 -13.92
N LEU A 25 3.22 0.59 -13.57
CA LEU A 25 4.40 0.23 -12.78
C LEU A 25 4.28 0.68 -11.32
N ILE A 26 3.17 1.31 -10.95
CA ILE A 26 2.97 1.91 -9.63
C ILE A 26 2.06 1.05 -8.78
N VAL A 27 2.51 0.81 -7.55
CA VAL A 27 1.70 0.27 -6.46
C VAL A 27 1.60 1.32 -5.36
N ALA A 28 0.42 1.51 -4.80
CA ALA A 28 0.21 2.31 -3.61
C ALA A 28 0.11 1.40 -2.38
N ALA A 29 0.66 1.83 -1.25
CA ALA A 29 0.52 1.15 0.03
C ALA A 29 -0.03 2.10 1.09
N ASP A 30 -0.86 1.58 1.97
CA ASP A 30 -1.42 2.34 3.07
C ASP A 30 -1.80 1.42 4.23
N PHE A 31 -1.96 2.00 5.41
CA PHE A 31 -2.40 1.34 6.62
C PHE A 31 -3.79 1.80 7.01
N PHE A 32 -4.57 0.89 7.54
CA PHE A 32 -5.76 1.26 8.29
C PHE A 32 -5.91 0.38 9.53
N THR A 33 -6.74 0.81 10.46
CA THR A 33 -6.94 0.10 11.73
C THR A 33 -8.38 -0.33 11.89
N ILE A 34 -8.55 -1.44 12.59
CA ILE A 34 -9.83 -1.97 13.05
C ILE A 34 -9.69 -2.44 14.49
N GLU A 35 -10.79 -2.44 15.22
CA GLU A 35 -10.85 -2.96 16.57
C GLU A 35 -11.65 -4.27 16.61
N ALA A 36 -11.15 -5.23 17.36
CA ALA A 36 -11.82 -6.51 17.59
C ALA A 36 -11.75 -6.90 19.08
N TRP A 37 -12.77 -7.57 19.56
CA TRP A 37 -12.80 -8.11 20.91
C TRP A 37 -11.88 -9.30 21.05
N THR A 38 -11.08 -9.31 22.11
CA THR A 38 -10.23 -10.44 22.48
C THR A 38 -10.48 -10.86 23.93
N ARG A 39 -9.88 -11.94 24.36
CA ARG A 39 -9.95 -12.34 25.79
C ARG A 39 -9.35 -11.28 26.74
N ARG A 40 -8.55 -10.35 26.21
CA ARG A 40 -7.93 -9.24 26.97
C ARG A 40 -8.68 -7.92 26.83
N GLY A 41 -9.84 -7.94 26.18
CA GLY A 41 -10.65 -6.75 25.88
C GLY A 41 -10.54 -6.31 24.42
N LEU A 42 -10.89 -5.07 24.15
CA LEU A 42 -10.85 -4.49 22.82
C LEU A 42 -9.41 -4.27 22.37
N GLN A 43 -9.01 -4.89 21.26
CA GLN A 43 -7.68 -4.84 20.69
C GLN A 43 -7.73 -4.18 19.31
N ARG A 44 -6.80 -3.25 19.07
CA ARG A 44 -6.62 -2.64 17.75
C ARG A 44 -5.70 -3.51 16.90
N PHE A 45 -6.10 -3.70 15.66
CA PHE A 45 -5.29 -4.36 14.62
C PHE A 45 -4.97 -3.37 13.51
N VAL A 46 -3.73 -3.38 13.07
CA VAL A 46 -3.24 -2.62 11.91
C VAL A 46 -3.26 -3.53 10.70
N ILE A 47 -3.83 -3.06 9.61
CA ILE A 47 -3.94 -3.78 8.34
C ILE A 47 -3.12 -2.99 7.31
N LEU A 48 -2.15 -3.67 6.70
CA LEU A 48 -1.36 -3.14 5.60
C LEU A 48 -1.89 -3.72 4.29
N PHE A 49 -2.18 -2.86 3.34
CA PHE A 49 -2.58 -3.28 2.00
C PHE A 49 -1.76 -2.57 0.92
N PHE A 50 -1.72 -3.21 -0.23
CA PHE A 50 -1.12 -2.69 -1.45
C PHE A 50 -2.17 -2.67 -2.55
N MET A 51 -2.12 -1.66 -3.41
CA MET A 51 -3.03 -1.50 -4.53
C MET A 51 -2.26 -1.20 -5.80
N GLU A 52 -2.42 -2.01 -6.83
CA GLU A 52 -1.98 -1.67 -8.18
C GLU A 52 -2.87 -0.55 -8.74
N LEU A 53 -2.27 0.57 -9.15
CA LEU A 53 -3.08 1.72 -9.59
C LEU A 53 -3.79 1.47 -10.92
N SER A 54 -3.19 0.74 -11.84
CA SER A 54 -3.74 0.46 -13.16
C SER A 54 -4.95 -0.47 -13.14
N THR A 55 -4.85 -1.56 -12.40
CA THR A 55 -5.87 -2.62 -12.36
C THR A 55 -6.85 -2.48 -11.20
N ARG A 56 -6.52 -1.67 -10.19
CA ARG A 56 -7.22 -1.60 -8.89
C ARG A 56 -7.15 -2.90 -8.09
N LYS A 57 -6.31 -3.83 -8.48
CA LYS A 57 -6.07 -5.02 -7.69
C LYS A 57 -5.49 -4.64 -6.34
N VAL A 58 -6.12 -5.13 -5.28
CA VAL A 58 -5.71 -4.90 -3.90
C VAL A 58 -5.25 -6.21 -3.29
N GLU A 59 -4.23 -6.15 -2.47
CA GLU A 59 -3.76 -7.27 -1.66
C GLU A 59 -3.53 -6.81 -0.22
N ILE A 60 -4.07 -7.56 0.73
CA ILE A 60 -3.78 -7.36 2.15
C ILE A 60 -2.49 -8.11 2.45
N ALA A 61 -1.43 -7.35 2.65
CA ALA A 61 -0.09 -7.88 2.85
C ALA A 61 0.17 -8.32 4.31
N GLY A 62 -0.60 -7.79 5.25
CA GLY A 62 -0.46 -8.20 6.64
C GLY A 62 -1.48 -7.58 7.57
N ILE A 63 -1.73 -8.30 8.67
CA ILE A 63 -2.58 -7.88 9.79
C ILE A 63 -1.81 -8.15 11.07
N ALA A 64 -1.66 -7.16 11.93
CA ALA A 64 -0.95 -7.28 13.20
C ALA A 64 -1.55 -6.41 14.29
N SER A 65 -1.55 -6.90 15.52
CA SER A 65 -1.93 -6.12 16.71
C SER A 65 -0.78 -5.24 17.23
N SER A 66 0.45 -5.61 16.91
CA SER A 66 1.68 -4.89 17.28
C SER A 66 2.66 -4.91 16.09
N PRO A 67 2.40 -4.13 15.04
CA PRO A 67 3.29 -4.08 13.89
C PRO A 67 4.67 -3.55 14.30
N SER A 68 5.71 -4.13 13.73
CA SER A 68 7.10 -3.80 14.03
C SER A 68 7.94 -3.80 12.75
N GLY A 69 9.20 -3.35 12.84
CA GLY A 69 10.15 -3.44 11.73
C GLY A 69 10.38 -4.88 11.26
N LEU A 70 10.43 -5.85 12.19
CA LEU A 70 10.57 -7.27 11.83
C LEU A 70 9.35 -7.79 11.05
N TRP A 71 8.16 -7.37 11.45
CA TRP A 71 6.93 -7.69 10.71
C TRP A 71 6.95 -7.06 9.30
N MET A 72 7.37 -5.79 9.18
CA MET A 72 7.53 -5.14 7.88
C MET A 72 8.57 -5.85 7.00
N ASN A 73 9.68 -6.33 7.57
CA ASN A 73 10.68 -7.09 6.83
C ASN A 73 10.12 -8.42 6.31
N GLN A 74 9.27 -9.09 7.07
CA GLN A 74 8.59 -10.30 6.59
C GLN A 74 7.61 -9.99 5.46
N VAL A 75 6.83 -8.91 5.59
CA VAL A 75 5.96 -8.42 4.53
C VAL A 75 6.79 -8.11 3.26
N GLY A 76 7.92 -7.40 3.41
CA GLY A 76 8.80 -7.07 2.30
C GLY A 76 9.29 -8.31 1.54
N ARG A 77 9.71 -9.36 2.25
CA ARG A 77 10.12 -10.64 1.63
C ARG A 77 9.00 -11.28 0.82
N ASN A 78 7.78 -11.30 1.37
CA ASN A 78 6.63 -11.87 0.67
C ASN A 78 6.26 -11.07 -0.59
N LEU A 79 6.31 -9.73 -0.51
CA LEU A 79 6.01 -8.84 -1.63
C LEU A 79 7.02 -8.91 -2.77
N THR A 80 8.27 -9.22 -2.46
CA THR A 80 9.37 -9.31 -3.43
C THR A 80 9.75 -10.75 -3.78
N ASP A 81 8.92 -11.73 -3.37
CA ASP A 81 9.12 -13.12 -3.76
C ASP A 81 9.14 -13.26 -5.29
N ALA A 82 10.10 -14.01 -5.80
CA ALA A 82 10.35 -14.12 -7.25
C ALA A 82 9.23 -14.86 -8.00
N VAL A 83 8.41 -15.65 -7.32
CA VAL A 83 7.37 -16.48 -7.93
C VAL A 83 6.03 -15.76 -7.93
N ASP A 84 5.58 -15.30 -6.76
CA ASP A 84 4.23 -14.78 -6.54
C ASP A 84 4.16 -13.42 -5.84
N GLY A 85 5.32 -12.76 -5.64
CA GLY A 85 5.37 -11.43 -5.03
C GLY A 85 4.59 -10.39 -5.82
N LEU A 86 3.72 -9.65 -5.13
CA LEU A 86 2.88 -8.59 -5.73
C LEU A 86 3.71 -7.51 -6.46
N LEU A 87 4.93 -7.27 -6.00
CA LEU A 87 5.79 -6.23 -6.56
C LEU A 87 6.58 -6.69 -7.79
N ASN A 88 6.42 -7.94 -8.23
CA ASN A 88 7.04 -8.42 -9.46
C ASN A 88 6.61 -7.59 -10.67
N GLY A 89 7.58 -7.05 -11.41
CA GLY A 89 7.33 -6.18 -12.55
C GLY A 89 6.91 -4.75 -12.20
N LYS A 90 6.80 -4.41 -10.93
CA LYS A 90 6.55 -3.04 -10.46
C LYS A 90 7.87 -2.28 -10.26
N ARG A 91 7.82 -0.95 -10.36
CA ARG A 91 8.99 -0.08 -10.24
C ARG A 91 8.87 0.98 -9.15
N TYR A 92 7.66 1.32 -8.76
CA TYR A 92 7.40 2.42 -7.83
C TYR A 92 6.40 2.00 -6.76
N LEU A 93 6.75 2.25 -5.51
CA LEU A 93 5.85 2.16 -4.38
C LEU A 93 5.53 3.56 -3.88
N ILE A 94 4.27 3.96 -3.99
CA ILE A 94 3.77 5.20 -3.37
C ILE A 94 3.26 4.89 -1.98
N HIS A 95 3.71 5.63 -0.99
CA HIS A 95 3.26 5.50 0.39
C HIS A 95 3.34 6.83 1.12
N ASP A 96 2.66 6.92 2.24
CA ASP A 96 2.73 8.06 3.15
C ASP A 96 4.04 8.05 3.97
N ARG A 97 4.08 8.85 5.03
CA ARG A 97 5.26 8.98 5.91
C ARG A 97 5.12 8.15 7.19
N ASP A 98 4.31 7.10 7.19
CA ASP A 98 4.16 6.25 8.37
C ASP A 98 5.53 5.64 8.77
N PRO A 99 5.90 5.70 10.06
CA PRO A 99 7.18 5.17 10.55
C PRO A 99 7.37 3.66 10.33
N LEU A 100 6.30 2.91 10.11
CA LEU A 100 6.37 1.49 9.78
C LEU A 100 7.04 1.22 8.43
N PHE A 101 7.02 2.18 7.50
CA PHE A 101 7.86 2.13 6.30
C PHE A 101 9.32 2.41 6.66
N THR A 102 9.95 1.47 7.35
CA THR A 102 11.31 1.58 7.86
C THR A 102 12.34 1.69 6.74
N ALA A 103 13.51 2.26 7.04
CA ALA A 103 14.60 2.36 6.06
C ALA A 103 15.05 0.98 5.57
N GLU A 104 15.04 -0.04 6.43
CA GLU A 104 15.39 -1.42 6.07
C GLU A 104 14.38 -2.02 5.10
N PHE A 105 13.08 -1.85 5.37
CA PHE A 105 12.01 -2.28 4.45
C PHE A 105 12.17 -1.62 3.06
N LEU A 106 12.35 -0.29 3.03
CA LEU A 106 12.50 0.45 1.77
C LEU A 106 13.77 0.07 1.01
N ARG A 107 14.87 -0.24 1.71
CA ARG A 107 16.10 -0.75 1.11
C ARG A 107 15.88 -2.11 0.46
N MET A 108 15.20 -3.04 1.15
CA MET A 108 14.84 -4.36 0.60
C MET A 108 14.05 -4.23 -0.71
N LEU A 109 13.06 -3.32 -0.76
CA LEU A 109 12.30 -3.06 -1.98
C LEU A 109 13.18 -2.48 -3.10
N ALA A 110 14.09 -1.56 -2.76
CA ALA A 110 15.03 -0.97 -3.72
C ALA A 110 15.97 -2.02 -4.32
N GLU A 111 16.45 -2.98 -3.52
CA GLU A 111 17.24 -4.13 -3.97
C GLU A 111 16.46 -5.03 -4.94
N ALA A 112 15.14 -5.11 -4.77
CA ALA A 112 14.23 -5.80 -5.69
C ALA A 112 13.81 -4.94 -6.92
N GLY A 113 14.36 -3.74 -7.08
CA GLY A 113 14.09 -2.83 -8.20
C GLY A 113 12.86 -1.93 -8.03
N VAL A 114 12.31 -1.84 -6.82
CA VAL A 114 11.14 -1.00 -6.51
C VAL A 114 11.56 0.24 -5.74
N ALA A 115 11.46 1.40 -6.39
CA ALA A 115 11.78 2.68 -5.79
C ALA A 115 10.63 3.21 -4.92
N SER A 116 10.93 3.62 -3.70
CA SER A 116 9.99 4.30 -2.80
C SER A 116 9.73 5.73 -3.26
N VAL A 117 8.46 6.09 -3.40
CA VAL A 117 8.01 7.45 -3.74
C VAL A 117 7.11 7.95 -2.62
N LYS A 118 7.64 8.84 -1.79
CA LYS A 118 6.87 9.45 -0.70
C LYS A 118 5.87 10.46 -1.25
N LEU A 119 4.64 10.38 -0.77
CA LEU A 119 3.62 11.37 -1.11
C LEU A 119 4.06 12.77 -0.71
N PRO A 120 3.89 13.76 -1.61
CA PRO A 120 4.09 15.15 -1.24
C PRO A 120 3.17 15.54 -0.08
N PRO A 121 3.61 16.43 0.83
CA PRO A 121 2.74 16.94 1.88
C PRO A 121 1.49 17.59 1.28
N ARG A 122 0.33 17.37 1.90
CA ARG A 122 -0.96 17.96 1.49
C ARG A 122 -1.42 17.60 0.07
N SER A 123 -1.17 16.35 -0.34
CA SER A 123 -1.62 15.83 -1.63
C SER A 123 -2.72 14.77 -1.47
N PRO A 124 -3.94 15.13 -1.00
CA PRO A 124 -4.99 14.18 -0.68
C PRO A 124 -5.46 13.38 -1.91
N ASN A 125 -5.39 13.97 -3.10
CA ASN A 125 -5.87 13.31 -4.32
C ASN A 125 -4.95 12.18 -4.82
N LEU A 126 -3.75 12.06 -4.28
CA LEU A 126 -2.77 11.09 -4.77
C LEU A 126 -2.99 9.68 -4.22
N ASN A 127 -3.73 9.56 -3.12
CA ASN A 127 -4.11 8.29 -2.53
C ASN A 127 -5.64 8.08 -2.52
N ALA A 128 -6.38 8.83 -3.33
CA ALA A 128 -7.85 8.78 -3.35
C ALA A 128 -8.41 7.36 -3.59
N TYR A 129 -7.68 6.52 -4.30
CA TYR A 129 -8.07 5.14 -4.55
C TYR A 129 -7.89 4.27 -3.30
N ALA A 130 -6.78 4.43 -2.59
CA ALA A 130 -6.54 3.75 -1.33
C ALA A 130 -7.54 4.19 -0.26
N GLU A 131 -7.80 5.48 -0.14
CA GLU A 131 -8.84 6.02 0.77
C GLU A 131 -10.23 5.46 0.46
N ARG A 132 -10.59 5.38 -0.82
CA ARG A 132 -11.87 4.78 -1.24
C ARG A 132 -11.94 3.31 -0.88
N PHE A 133 -10.88 2.55 -1.09
CA PHE A 133 -10.81 1.14 -0.70
C PHE A 133 -11.01 0.98 0.81
N VAL A 134 -10.26 1.75 1.63
CA VAL A 134 -10.39 1.71 3.10
C VAL A 134 -11.80 2.01 3.55
N ARG A 135 -12.43 3.04 2.98
CA ARG A 135 -13.83 3.36 3.27
C ARG A 135 -14.74 2.19 2.91
N THR A 136 -14.58 1.62 1.73
CA THR A 136 -15.43 0.52 1.26
C THR A 136 -15.31 -0.71 2.14
N ILE A 137 -14.10 -1.17 2.49
CA ILE A 137 -13.92 -2.35 3.33
C ILE A 137 -14.45 -2.13 4.75
N LYS A 138 -14.27 -0.94 5.31
CA LYS A 138 -14.81 -0.60 6.63
C LYS A 138 -16.33 -0.58 6.63
N GLU A 139 -16.94 0.25 5.80
CA GLU A 139 -18.38 0.47 5.76
C GLU A 139 -19.16 -0.77 5.30
N SER A 140 -18.63 -1.55 4.36
CA SER A 140 -19.33 -2.70 3.79
C SER A 140 -19.13 -4.01 4.56
N CYS A 141 -18.05 -4.11 5.33
CA CYS A 141 -17.67 -5.36 5.99
C CYS A 141 -17.30 -5.17 7.46
N LEU A 142 -16.17 -4.54 7.74
CA LEU A 142 -15.52 -4.63 9.04
C LEU A 142 -16.28 -3.90 10.16
N GLU A 143 -16.95 -2.78 9.88
CA GLU A 143 -17.73 -2.02 10.86
C GLU A 143 -19.16 -2.56 11.07
N ARG A 144 -19.58 -3.49 10.21
CA ARG A 144 -20.90 -4.13 10.32
C ARG A 144 -20.90 -5.42 11.15
N MET A 145 -19.72 -5.86 11.59
CA MET A 145 -19.55 -7.12 12.32
C MET A 145 -18.91 -6.87 13.68
N ILE A 146 -19.31 -7.66 14.66
CA ILE A 146 -18.59 -7.77 15.91
C ILE A 146 -17.51 -8.84 15.71
N LEU A 147 -16.25 -8.42 15.63
CA LEU A 147 -15.12 -9.28 15.39
C LEU A 147 -14.52 -9.78 16.70
N PHE A 148 -14.28 -11.08 16.81
CA PHE A 148 -13.67 -11.72 17.97
C PHE A 148 -12.32 -12.35 17.61
N GLY A 149 -11.24 -11.69 18.05
CA GLY A 149 -9.86 -12.12 17.84
C GLY A 149 -9.31 -11.85 16.45
N GLU A 150 -8.03 -12.05 16.30
CA GLU A 150 -7.30 -11.81 15.03
C GLU A 150 -7.81 -12.70 13.90
N SER A 151 -8.16 -13.95 14.21
CA SER A 151 -8.66 -14.89 13.20
C SER A 151 -9.95 -14.42 12.54
N ALA A 152 -10.85 -13.80 13.30
CA ALA A 152 -12.08 -13.21 12.76
C ALA A 152 -11.78 -12.01 11.86
N VAL A 153 -10.82 -11.15 12.24
CA VAL A 153 -10.36 -10.03 11.40
C VAL A 153 -9.78 -10.55 10.08
N ARG A 154 -8.90 -11.55 10.13
CA ARG A 154 -8.29 -12.15 8.95
C ARG A 154 -9.32 -12.79 8.03
N LYS A 155 -10.26 -13.52 8.59
CA LYS A 155 -11.34 -14.19 7.82
C LYS A 155 -12.24 -13.16 7.14
N ALA A 156 -12.70 -12.15 7.87
CA ALA A 156 -13.55 -11.09 7.31
C ALA A 156 -12.84 -10.33 6.18
N ALA A 157 -11.56 -10.00 6.37
CA ALA A 157 -10.77 -9.34 5.35
C ALA A 157 -10.59 -10.22 4.10
N ALA A 158 -10.30 -11.51 4.27
CA ALA A 158 -10.14 -12.46 3.16
C ALA A 158 -11.45 -12.66 2.37
N GLU A 159 -12.57 -12.82 3.06
CA GLU A 159 -13.89 -12.94 2.44
C GLU A 159 -14.28 -11.66 1.67
N PHE A 160 -14.03 -10.49 2.26
CA PHE A 160 -14.24 -9.23 1.55
C PHE A 160 -13.39 -9.15 0.28
N MET A 161 -12.11 -9.49 0.34
CA MET A 161 -11.21 -9.44 -0.81
C MET A 161 -11.64 -10.40 -1.92
N ALA A 162 -12.13 -11.60 -1.57
CA ALA A 162 -12.65 -12.54 -2.53
C ALA A 162 -13.84 -11.97 -3.34
N HIS A 163 -14.72 -11.20 -2.68
CA HIS A 163 -15.83 -10.52 -3.35
C HIS A 163 -15.41 -9.24 -4.06
N TYR A 164 -14.46 -8.49 -3.49
CA TYR A 164 -13.98 -7.23 -4.07
C TYR A 164 -13.35 -7.41 -5.46
N HIS A 165 -12.71 -8.54 -5.68
CA HIS A 165 -12.08 -8.87 -6.97
C HIS A 165 -13.01 -9.64 -7.94
N CYS A 166 -14.19 -10.08 -7.52
CA CYS A 166 -15.19 -10.63 -8.44
C CYS A 166 -15.84 -9.48 -9.22
N PRO A 167 -15.60 -9.36 -10.54
CA PRO A 167 -16.42 -8.47 -11.35
C PRO A 167 -17.85 -8.98 -11.30
N TYR A 168 -18.80 -8.11 -11.05
CA TYR A 168 -20.21 -8.43 -11.17
C TYR A 168 -20.46 -9.06 -12.56
N GLN A 169 -20.92 -10.31 -12.56
CA GLN A 169 -21.56 -10.89 -13.73
C GLN A 169 -22.87 -10.16 -14.02
#